data_13ff49750afedb2da839acb2feb98f83
#
_entry.id   13ff49750afedb2da839acb2feb98f83
#
_cell.length_a   1.000
_cell.length_b   1.000
_cell.length_c   1.000
_cell.angle_alpha   90.00
_cell.angle_beta   90.00
_cell.angle_gamma   90.00
#
_symmetry.space_group_name_H-M   'P 1'
#
loop_
_entity.id
_entity.type
_entity.pdbx_description
1 polymer ?
#
loop_
_entity_poly.entity_id
_entity_poly.type
_entity_poly.pdbx_seq_one_letter_code
_entity_poly.pdbx_strand_id
1 'polypeptide(L)'
;MIDRAPGPHITFVDPRFHGNANRIMRNAIRLIDMFEESGVNRDSIVVTIPATEEGILASNYLERKCQILTNLNLVGTLAHAAACAQSGANLVSIAVGPLLDWYERKRKAEYQDIKTHPGIEHIQATAVYFKLHKHSTRLVGTNFRTLKELGPLGCLDAIVISKDSVEQLNGRPFPLVQSIPKTSPAYAHAEGIPKGTAFQGKKSEFISFLSNSDRSALAETMHVTLGRLKVKMQEIDKMIQKELSKQYTLRIPENKLSDNSSKDGSPQRSRSSAESPEKNLHTSENETETADKTKDTEKEDKAKEDGKLNLEPKGRQEPVGGVDGF
;
A
#
# COMPACT_ATOMS: atom_id res chain seq x y z
N MET A 1 -22.60 -15.53 0.55
CA MET A 1 -22.39 -14.25 -0.19
C MET A 1 -21.41 -14.44 -1.35
N ILE A 2 -20.33 -15.16 -1.12
CA ILE A 2 -19.28 -15.47 -2.12
C ILE A 2 -19.87 -16.24 -3.31
N ASP A 3 -20.75 -17.20 -3.07
CA ASP A 3 -21.39 -18.03 -4.13
C ASP A 3 -22.33 -17.25 -5.08
N ARG A 4 -22.64 -15.99 -4.76
CA ARG A 4 -23.57 -15.16 -5.55
C ARG A 4 -22.86 -14.12 -6.44
N ALA A 5 -21.57 -13.93 -6.29
CA ALA A 5 -20.79 -12.95 -7.06
C ALA A 5 -19.65 -13.68 -7.79
N PRO A 6 -19.77 -13.87 -9.11
CA PRO A 6 -18.66 -14.38 -9.90
C PRO A 6 -17.53 -13.35 -9.93
N GLY A 7 -16.32 -13.77 -9.59
CA GLY A 7 -15.12 -12.94 -9.67
C GLY A 7 -14.29 -12.97 -8.38
N PRO A 8 -13.10 -12.39 -8.41
CA PRO A 8 -12.24 -12.38 -7.23
C PRO A 8 -12.84 -11.52 -6.12
N HIS A 9 -12.80 -12.04 -4.91
CA HIS A 9 -13.19 -11.32 -3.71
C HIS A 9 -12.00 -10.60 -3.13
N ILE A 10 -12.14 -9.29 -2.91
CA ILE A 10 -11.05 -8.47 -2.40
C ILE A 10 -11.20 -8.36 -0.88
N THR A 11 -10.19 -8.82 -0.15
CA THR A 11 -10.00 -8.60 1.28
C THR A 11 -8.79 -7.72 1.53
N PHE A 12 -8.47 -7.39 2.78
CA PHE A 12 -7.31 -6.55 3.09
C PHE A 12 -6.62 -6.98 4.38
N VAL A 13 -5.30 -6.83 4.40
CA VAL A 13 -4.52 -6.93 5.64
C VAL A 13 -4.75 -5.68 6.49
N ASP A 14 -4.61 -5.80 7.80
CA ASP A 14 -4.67 -4.63 8.69
C ASP A 14 -3.64 -3.58 8.24
N PRO A 15 -4.10 -2.39 7.79
CA PRO A 15 -3.22 -1.36 7.26
C PRO A 15 -2.23 -0.81 8.30
N ARG A 16 -2.44 -1.08 9.58
CA ARG A 16 -1.49 -0.71 10.66
C ARG A 16 -0.18 -1.49 10.57
N PHE A 17 -0.15 -2.60 9.82
CA PHE A 17 1.06 -3.38 9.58
C PHE A 17 1.91 -2.90 8.42
N HIS A 18 1.51 -1.82 7.74
CA HIS A 18 2.13 -1.31 6.52
C HIS A 18 3.65 -1.14 6.55
N GLY A 19 4.25 -0.91 7.72
CA GLY A 19 5.71 -0.76 7.92
C GLY A 19 6.43 -2.05 8.31
N ASN A 20 5.79 -3.23 8.18
CA ASN A 20 6.43 -4.50 8.56
C ASN A 20 6.03 -5.64 7.62
N ALA A 21 6.91 -5.96 6.67
CA ALA A 21 6.68 -6.99 5.67
C ALA A 21 6.32 -8.36 6.27
N ASN A 22 6.99 -8.77 7.35
CA ASN A 22 6.72 -10.06 8.00
C ASN A 22 5.34 -10.11 8.66
N ARG A 23 4.85 -8.98 9.22
CA ARG A 23 3.50 -8.90 9.76
C ARG A 23 2.45 -8.94 8.66
N ILE A 24 2.70 -8.23 7.56
CA ILE A 24 1.84 -8.25 6.37
C ILE A 24 1.71 -9.68 5.85
N MET A 25 2.85 -10.36 5.61
CA MET A 25 2.87 -11.73 5.09
C MET A 25 2.11 -12.70 5.99
N ARG A 26 2.39 -12.70 7.30
CA ARG A 26 1.69 -13.59 8.25
C ARG A 26 0.19 -13.32 8.32
N ASN A 27 -0.21 -12.06 8.26
CA ASN A 27 -1.62 -11.69 8.29
C ASN A 27 -2.34 -12.12 6.99
N ALA A 28 -1.70 -11.94 5.83
CA ALA A 28 -2.24 -12.37 4.54
C ALA A 28 -2.41 -13.89 4.46
N ILE A 29 -1.39 -14.66 4.87
CA ILE A 29 -1.45 -16.13 4.89
C ILE A 29 -2.59 -16.58 5.80
N ARG A 30 -2.66 -16.06 7.03
CA ARG A 30 -3.73 -16.42 7.96
C ARG A 30 -5.13 -16.09 7.41
N LEU A 31 -5.29 -14.97 6.70
CA LEU A 31 -6.57 -14.64 6.07
C LEU A 31 -6.96 -15.69 5.01
N ILE A 32 -6.03 -16.11 4.18
CA ILE A 32 -6.27 -17.14 3.16
C ILE A 32 -6.63 -18.46 3.82
N ASP A 33 -5.89 -18.91 4.85
CA ASP A 33 -6.17 -20.12 5.59
C ASP A 33 -7.60 -20.11 6.16
N MET A 34 -8.04 -19.00 6.76
CA MET A 34 -9.40 -18.83 7.27
C MET A 34 -10.48 -18.91 6.17
N PHE A 35 -10.20 -18.40 4.98
CA PHE A 35 -11.11 -18.53 3.84
C PHE A 35 -11.17 -19.96 3.33
N GLU A 36 -10.04 -20.67 3.24
CA GLU A 36 -9.98 -22.09 2.83
C GLU A 36 -10.68 -22.98 3.85
N GLU A 37 -10.51 -22.77 5.16
CA GLU A 37 -11.25 -23.45 6.22
C GLU A 37 -12.77 -23.23 6.09
N SER A 38 -13.19 -22.09 5.53
CA SER A 38 -14.58 -21.77 5.25
C SER A 38 -15.08 -22.32 3.90
N GLY A 39 -14.27 -23.10 3.18
CA GLY A 39 -14.60 -23.72 1.89
C GLY A 39 -14.46 -22.77 0.69
N VAL A 40 -13.76 -21.64 0.84
CA VAL A 40 -13.52 -20.67 -0.25
C VAL A 40 -12.19 -20.97 -0.92
N ASN A 41 -12.20 -21.09 -2.26
CA ASN A 41 -10.97 -21.30 -3.02
C ASN A 41 -10.05 -20.07 -2.93
N ARG A 42 -8.77 -20.29 -2.59
CA ARG A 42 -7.75 -19.24 -2.51
C ARG A 42 -7.58 -18.43 -3.80
N ASP A 43 -7.74 -19.07 -4.97
CA ASP A 43 -7.61 -18.42 -6.28
C ASP A 43 -8.72 -17.41 -6.54
N SER A 44 -9.79 -17.42 -5.76
CA SER A 44 -10.87 -16.44 -5.82
C SER A 44 -10.68 -15.26 -4.85
N ILE A 45 -9.61 -15.27 -4.05
CA ILE A 45 -9.34 -14.22 -3.06
C ILE A 45 -8.14 -13.39 -3.46
N VAL A 46 -8.29 -12.08 -3.40
CA VAL A 46 -7.20 -11.12 -3.61
C VAL A 46 -6.98 -10.32 -2.33
N VAL A 47 -5.76 -10.33 -1.81
CA VAL A 47 -5.41 -9.64 -0.56
C VAL A 47 -4.88 -8.25 -0.87
N THR A 48 -5.58 -7.22 -0.41
CA THR A 48 -5.14 -5.83 -0.55
C THR A 48 -4.10 -5.47 0.50
N ILE A 49 -3.00 -4.88 0.05
CA ILE A 49 -1.84 -4.47 0.86
C ILE A 49 -1.50 -3.02 0.50
N PRO A 50 -1.29 -2.13 1.48
CA PRO A 50 -0.76 -0.80 1.21
C PRO A 50 0.60 -0.89 0.49
N ALA A 51 0.76 -0.19 -0.61
CA ALA A 51 1.95 -0.24 -1.46
C ALA A 51 3.14 0.54 -0.85
N THR A 52 3.42 0.34 0.42
CA THR A 52 4.67 0.78 1.06
C THR A 52 5.83 -0.09 0.58
N GLU A 53 7.07 0.28 0.87
CA GLU A 53 8.23 -0.59 0.56
C GLU A 53 8.05 -1.99 1.12
N GLU A 54 7.66 -2.09 2.37
CA GLU A 54 7.39 -3.34 3.05
C GLU A 54 6.19 -4.09 2.43
N GLY A 55 5.17 -3.34 1.98
CA GLY A 55 4.01 -3.90 1.28
C GLY A 55 4.37 -4.49 -0.06
N ILE A 56 5.20 -3.81 -0.85
CA ILE A 56 5.69 -4.29 -2.15
C ILE A 56 6.57 -5.54 -1.98
N LEU A 57 7.47 -5.53 -0.98
CA LEU A 57 8.28 -6.72 -0.64
C LEU A 57 7.41 -7.90 -0.20
N ALA A 58 6.42 -7.65 0.64
CA ALA A 58 5.48 -8.68 1.09
C ALA A 58 4.67 -9.25 -0.08
N SER A 59 4.15 -8.39 -0.96
CA SER A 59 3.42 -8.79 -2.16
C SER A 59 4.28 -9.70 -3.06
N ASN A 60 5.53 -9.31 -3.32
CA ASN A 60 6.45 -10.12 -4.12
C ASN A 60 6.64 -11.53 -3.53
N TYR A 61 6.78 -11.66 -2.23
CA TYR A 61 6.90 -12.96 -1.56
C TYR A 61 5.60 -13.76 -1.65
N LEU A 62 4.45 -13.14 -1.35
CA LEU A 62 3.14 -13.78 -1.35
C LEU A 62 2.76 -14.33 -2.73
N GLU A 63 2.99 -13.54 -3.80
CA GLU A 63 2.72 -13.97 -5.17
C GLU A 63 3.64 -15.12 -5.61
N ARG A 64 4.95 -14.98 -5.38
CA ARG A 64 5.95 -15.91 -5.92
C ARG A 64 6.14 -17.18 -5.10
N LYS A 65 5.94 -17.11 -3.78
CA LYS A 65 6.25 -18.22 -2.87
C LYS A 65 5.00 -18.86 -2.27
N CYS A 66 3.96 -18.07 -2.06
CA CYS A 66 2.74 -18.55 -1.42
C CYS A 66 1.58 -18.71 -2.41
N GLN A 67 1.72 -18.25 -3.66
CA GLN A 67 0.66 -18.25 -4.68
C GLN A 67 -0.63 -17.56 -4.16
N ILE A 68 -0.45 -16.46 -3.43
CA ILE A 68 -1.53 -15.62 -2.91
C ILE A 68 -1.62 -14.39 -3.80
N LEU A 69 -2.79 -14.18 -4.40
CA LEU A 69 -3.05 -13.02 -5.25
C LEU A 69 -3.10 -11.74 -4.41
N THR A 70 -2.37 -10.72 -4.84
CA THR A 70 -2.26 -9.45 -4.12
C THR A 70 -2.75 -8.27 -4.94
N ASN A 71 -3.31 -7.28 -4.24
CA ASN A 71 -3.65 -5.97 -4.76
C ASN A 71 -2.84 -4.91 -4.01
N LEU A 72 -1.91 -4.25 -4.67
CA LEU A 72 -1.18 -3.13 -4.10
C LEU A 72 -1.98 -1.84 -4.27
N ASN A 73 -2.41 -1.24 -3.17
CA ASN A 73 -3.23 -0.03 -3.18
C ASN A 73 -2.48 1.20 -2.66
N LEU A 74 -3.12 2.36 -2.71
CA LEU A 74 -2.56 3.67 -2.36
C LEU A 74 -1.39 4.08 -3.27
N VAL A 75 -1.42 3.63 -4.50
CA VAL A 75 -0.43 3.98 -5.52
C VAL A 75 -0.71 5.38 -6.02
N GLY A 76 0.29 6.26 -5.95
CA GLY A 76 0.13 7.69 -6.24
C GLY A 76 1.00 8.21 -7.39
N THR A 77 1.95 7.42 -7.91
CA THR A 77 2.84 7.85 -8.99
C THR A 77 3.12 6.74 -9.99
N LEU A 78 3.54 7.10 -11.20
CA LEU A 78 3.90 6.15 -12.24
C LEU A 78 5.10 5.27 -11.83
N ALA A 79 6.13 5.86 -11.23
CA ALA A 79 7.29 5.11 -10.71
C ALA A 79 6.87 4.12 -9.60
N HIS A 80 5.93 4.52 -8.76
CA HIS A 80 5.36 3.67 -7.72
C HIS A 80 4.58 2.49 -8.33
N ALA A 81 3.72 2.77 -9.32
CA ALA A 81 2.99 1.73 -10.05
C ALA A 81 3.94 0.76 -10.78
N ALA A 82 5.02 1.28 -11.37
CA ALA A 82 6.05 0.48 -12.00
C ALA A 82 6.71 -0.48 -11.00
N ALA A 83 7.06 -0.01 -9.80
CA ALA A 83 7.61 -0.86 -8.74
C ALA A 83 6.62 -1.97 -8.33
N CYS A 84 5.34 -1.63 -8.18
CA CYS A 84 4.29 -2.60 -7.87
C CYS A 84 4.16 -3.68 -8.98
N ALA A 85 4.15 -3.29 -10.24
CA ALA A 85 4.05 -4.22 -11.35
C ALA A 85 5.31 -5.10 -11.47
N GLN A 86 6.49 -4.53 -11.28
CA GLN A 86 7.77 -5.26 -11.31
C GLN A 86 7.90 -6.25 -10.14
N SER A 87 7.26 -5.99 -8.99
CA SER A 87 7.19 -6.95 -7.89
C SER A 87 6.35 -8.18 -8.22
N GLY A 88 5.51 -8.11 -9.26
CA GLY A 88 4.66 -9.20 -9.71
C GLY A 88 3.27 -9.21 -9.07
N ALA A 89 2.84 -8.10 -8.49
CA ALA A 89 1.50 -7.97 -7.93
C ALA A 89 0.42 -8.27 -9.00
N ASN A 90 -0.63 -8.99 -8.61
CA ASN A 90 -1.74 -9.33 -9.50
C ASN A 90 -2.56 -8.08 -9.88
N LEU A 91 -2.88 -7.24 -8.89
CA LEU A 91 -3.60 -5.99 -9.09
C LEU A 91 -2.80 -4.80 -8.55
N VAL A 92 -2.99 -3.65 -9.17
CA VAL A 92 -2.57 -2.34 -8.67
C VAL A 92 -3.78 -1.42 -8.67
N SER A 93 -4.11 -0.83 -7.53
CA SER A 93 -5.26 0.05 -7.39
C SER A 93 -4.84 1.50 -7.20
N ILE A 94 -5.41 2.38 -8.03
CA ILE A 94 -5.24 3.83 -7.94
C ILE A 94 -6.56 4.47 -7.48
N ALA A 95 -6.47 5.31 -6.46
CA ALA A 95 -7.59 6.13 -6.02
C ALA A 95 -7.69 7.37 -6.92
N VAL A 96 -8.61 7.35 -7.88
CA VAL A 96 -8.71 8.34 -8.96
C VAL A 96 -9.01 9.74 -8.40
N GLY A 97 -10.10 9.90 -7.66
CA GLY A 97 -10.49 11.19 -7.09
C GLY A 97 -9.40 11.85 -6.24
N PRO A 98 -8.83 11.18 -5.24
CA PRO A 98 -7.72 11.72 -4.44
C PRO A 98 -6.49 12.14 -5.26
N LEU A 99 -6.18 11.41 -6.34
CA LEU A 99 -5.08 11.78 -7.24
C LEU A 99 -5.40 13.04 -8.03
N LEU A 100 -6.63 13.15 -8.56
CA LEU A 100 -7.09 14.36 -9.26
C LEU A 100 -7.08 15.57 -8.32
N ASP A 101 -7.63 15.44 -7.11
CA ASP A 101 -7.63 16.48 -6.09
C ASP A 101 -6.21 16.95 -5.74
N TRP A 102 -5.25 16.02 -5.72
CA TRP A 102 -3.85 16.37 -5.46
C TRP A 102 -3.28 17.26 -6.58
N TYR A 103 -3.52 16.92 -7.85
CA TYR A 103 -3.06 17.73 -8.99
C TYR A 103 -3.72 19.10 -9.01
N GLU A 104 -5.02 19.19 -8.74
CA GLU A 104 -5.77 20.46 -8.68
C GLU A 104 -5.19 21.39 -7.59
N ARG A 105 -4.97 20.86 -6.38
CA ARG A 105 -4.34 21.63 -5.28
C ARG A 105 -2.92 22.05 -5.60
N LYS A 106 -2.12 21.15 -6.17
CA LYS A 106 -0.71 21.42 -6.48
C LYS A 106 -0.54 22.48 -7.53
N ARG A 107 -1.38 22.47 -8.56
CA ARG A 107 -1.34 23.43 -9.66
C ARG A 107 -2.20 24.67 -9.42
N LYS A 108 -3.01 24.70 -8.37
CA LYS A 108 -4.01 25.73 -8.09
C LYS A 108 -4.90 26.02 -9.31
N ALA A 109 -5.31 24.97 -10.01
CA ALA A 109 -6.06 25.03 -11.25
C ALA A 109 -7.25 24.08 -11.18
N GLU A 110 -8.38 24.54 -11.71
CA GLU A 110 -9.55 23.73 -12.02
C GLU A 110 -9.52 23.31 -13.48
N TYR A 111 -9.85 22.08 -13.77
CA TYR A 111 -9.86 21.54 -15.12
C TYR A 111 -11.29 21.38 -15.63
N GLN A 112 -11.69 22.22 -16.57
CA GLN A 112 -13.02 22.19 -17.19
C GLN A 112 -13.25 20.89 -17.98
N ASP A 113 -12.23 20.45 -18.72
CA ASP A 113 -12.26 19.18 -19.45
C ASP A 113 -11.44 18.14 -18.70
N ILE A 114 -12.13 17.12 -18.19
CA ILE A 114 -11.54 16.02 -17.48
C ILE A 114 -10.49 15.26 -18.31
N LYS A 115 -10.59 15.27 -19.65
CA LYS A 115 -9.65 14.59 -20.54
C LYS A 115 -8.26 15.22 -20.55
N THR A 116 -8.18 16.52 -20.26
CA THR A 116 -6.92 17.27 -20.20
C THR A 116 -6.33 17.32 -18.78
N HIS A 117 -6.99 16.65 -17.86
CA HIS A 117 -6.55 16.65 -16.47
C HIS A 117 -5.24 15.83 -16.28
N PRO A 118 -4.18 16.39 -15.67
CA PRO A 118 -2.89 15.71 -15.55
C PRO A 118 -2.94 14.41 -14.73
N GLY A 119 -3.87 14.30 -13.79
CA GLY A 119 -4.10 13.05 -13.07
C GLY A 119 -4.67 11.94 -13.94
N ILE A 120 -5.51 12.28 -14.93
CA ILE A 120 -6.01 11.32 -15.94
C ILE A 120 -4.85 10.85 -16.82
N GLU A 121 -4.04 11.78 -17.32
CA GLU A 121 -2.85 11.46 -18.10
C GLU A 121 -1.89 10.54 -17.33
N HIS A 122 -1.72 10.80 -16.05
CA HIS A 122 -0.90 9.98 -15.16
C HIS A 122 -1.39 8.52 -15.06
N ILE A 123 -2.71 8.34 -14.91
CA ILE A 123 -3.31 6.99 -14.88
C ILE A 123 -3.16 6.31 -16.24
N GLN A 124 -3.37 7.06 -17.32
CA GLN A 124 -3.16 6.56 -18.69
C GLN A 124 -1.70 6.15 -18.92
N ALA A 125 -0.73 6.93 -18.45
CA ALA A 125 0.69 6.59 -18.52
C ALA A 125 1.00 5.28 -17.77
N THR A 126 0.35 5.06 -16.64
CA THR A 126 0.48 3.79 -15.88
C THR A 126 -0.06 2.60 -16.69
N ALA A 127 -1.22 2.72 -17.31
CA ALA A 127 -1.77 1.67 -18.17
C ALA A 127 -0.88 1.39 -19.38
N VAL A 128 -0.35 2.45 -20.01
CA VAL A 128 0.62 2.34 -21.12
C VAL A 128 1.89 1.61 -20.66
N TYR A 129 2.43 1.98 -19.49
CA TYR A 129 3.62 1.33 -18.94
C TYR A 129 3.42 -0.18 -18.78
N PHE A 130 2.30 -0.60 -18.19
CA PHE A 130 2.02 -2.03 -17.99
C PHE A 130 1.95 -2.78 -19.33
N LYS A 131 1.30 -2.20 -20.34
CA LYS A 131 1.22 -2.78 -21.68
C LYS A 131 2.57 -2.80 -22.40
N LEU A 132 3.33 -1.70 -22.37
CA LEU A 132 4.62 -1.54 -23.01
C LEU A 132 5.62 -2.59 -22.53
N HIS A 133 5.66 -2.81 -21.23
CA HIS A 133 6.57 -3.76 -20.59
C HIS A 133 5.99 -5.16 -20.39
N LYS A 134 4.78 -5.40 -20.93
CA LYS A 134 4.08 -6.71 -20.88
C LYS A 134 3.93 -7.25 -19.45
N HIS A 135 3.58 -6.37 -18.51
CA HIS A 135 3.23 -6.79 -17.15
C HIS A 135 1.87 -7.51 -17.18
N SER A 136 1.75 -8.61 -16.42
CA SER A 136 0.47 -9.30 -16.18
C SER A 136 -0.40 -8.60 -15.14
N THR A 137 0.16 -7.64 -14.42
CA THR A 137 -0.52 -6.82 -13.42
C THR A 137 -1.67 -6.04 -14.06
N ARG A 138 -2.85 -6.09 -13.45
CA ARG A 138 -4.04 -5.37 -13.90
C ARG A 138 -4.17 -4.07 -13.12
N LEU A 139 -4.59 -3.00 -13.81
CA LEU A 139 -4.78 -1.68 -13.25
C LEU A 139 -6.25 -1.46 -12.87
N VAL A 140 -6.49 -1.15 -11.59
CA VAL A 140 -7.83 -0.95 -11.04
C VAL A 140 -8.01 0.51 -10.62
N GLY A 141 -9.08 1.15 -11.10
CA GLY A 141 -9.48 2.49 -10.66
C GLY A 141 -10.48 2.41 -9.51
N THR A 142 -10.27 3.21 -8.47
CA THR A 142 -11.16 3.27 -7.30
C THR A 142 -11.45 4.72 -6.91
N ASN A 143 -12.44 4.94 -6.04
CA ASN A 143 -12.72 6.25 -5.42
C ASN A 143 -12.93 7.37 -6.45
N PHE A 144 -13.75 7.12 -7.48
CA PHE A 144 -14.17 8.13 -8.44
C PHE A 144 -15.04 9.18 -7.75
N ARG A 145 -14.82 10.46 -8.06
CA ARG A 145 -15.65 11.57 -7.59
C ARG A 145 -16.96 11.67 -8.40
N THR A 146 -16.83 11.43 -9.71
CA THR A 146 -17.94 11.48 -10.65
C THR A 146 -17.79 10.40 -11.73
N LEU A 147 -18.91 10.01 -12.34
CA LEU A 147 -18.90 9.07 -13.47
C LEU A 147 -18.20 9.62 -14.72
N LYS A 148 -18.09 10.96 -14.86
CA LYS A 148 -17.39 11.58 -16.00
C LYS A 148 -15.91 11.18 -16.05
N GLU A 149 -15.31 10.87 -14.90
CA GLU A 149 -13.90 10.44 -14.80
C GLU A 149 -13.66 9.07 -15.45
N LEU A 150 -14.69 8.24 -15.59
CA LEU A 150 -14.59 6.94 -16.27
C LEU A 150 -14.32 7.07 -17.77
N GLY A 151 -14.89 8.13 -18.42
CA GLY A 151 -14.84 8.30 -19.87
C GLY A 151 -13.41 8.20 -20.44
N PRO A 152 -12.45 8.99 -19.97
CA PRO A 152 -11.06 8.95 -20.45
C PRO A 152 -10.24 7.77 -19.92
N LEU A 153 -10.77 6.97 -18.99
CA LEU A 153 -10.08 5.88 -18.30
C LEU A 153 -10.51 4.48 -18.74
N GLY A 154 -11.02 4.31 -19.97
CA GLY A 154 -11.30 2.99 -20.55
C GLY A 154 -10.08 2.09 -20.74
N CYS A 155 -8.89 2.58 -20.39
CA CYS A 155 -7.64 1.81 -20.34
C CYS A 155 -7.48 1.00 -19.04
N LEU A 156 -8.34 1.21 -18.03
CA LEU A 156 -8.34 0.43 -16.78
C LEU A 156 -8.85 -0.99 -17.04
N ASP A 157 -8.26 -1.97 -16.39
CA ASP A 157 -8.70 -3.37 -16.48
C ASP A 157 -9.96 -3.64 -15.64
N ALA A 158 -10.13 -2.88 -14.54
CA ALA A 158 -11.30 -2.94 -13.68
C ALA A 158 -11.54 -1.62 -12.94
N ILE A 159 -12.76 -1.44 -12.47
CA ILE A 159 -13.17 -0.29 -11.65
C ILE A 159 -13.93 -0.75 -10.42
N VAL A 160 -13.77 -0.02 -9.32
CA VAL A 160 -14.56 -0.18 -8.10
C VAL A 160 -15.42 1.06 -7.93
N ILE A 161 -16.72 0.90 -8.04
CA ILE A 161 -17.71 1.97 -7.95
C ILE A 161 -18.82 1.60 -6.97
N SER A 162 -19.55 2.60 -6.47
CA SER A 162 -20.67 2.40 -5.58
C SER A 162 -21.87 1.77 -6.29
N LYS A 163 -22.78 1.17 -5.52
CA LYS A 163 -24.04 0.65 -6.03
C LYS A 163 -24.84 1.72 -6.80
N ASP A 164 -24.92 2.92 -6.25
CA ASP A 164 -25.63 4.05 -6.88
C ASP A 164 -25.00 4.42 -8.24
N SER A 165 -23.65 4.34 -8.33
CA SER A 165 -22.95 4.56 -9.60
C SER A 165 -23.26 3.46 -10.62
N VAL A 166 -23.39 2.21 -10.19
CA VAL A 166 -23.81 1.09 -11.06
C VAL A 166 -25.22 1.32 -11.57
N GLU A 167 -26.14 1.73 -10.70
CA GLU A 167 -27.53 2.03 -11.09
C GLU A 167 -27.61 3.17 -12.10
N GLN A 168 -26.79 4.21 -11.96
CA GLN A 168 -26.72 5.33 -12.91
C GLN A 168 -26.16 4.91 -14.28
N LEU A 169 -25.25 3.93 -14.33
CA LEU A 169 -24.68 3.40 -15.57
C LEU A 169 -25.59 2.37 -16.24
N ASN A 170 -26.48 1.75 -15.47
CA ASN A 170 -27.31 0.68 -15.97
C ASN A 170 -28.27 1.17 -17.07
N GLY A 171 -28.24 0.49 -18.23
CA GLY A 171 -29.10 0.80 -19.37
C GLY A 171 -28.74 2.06 -20.16
N ARG A 172 -27.61 2.69 -19.89
CA ARG A 172 -27.13 3.88 -20.63
C ARG A 172 -25.80 3.60 -21.31
N PRO A 173 -25.67 3.91 -22.61
CA PRO A 173 -24.37 3.87 -23.27
C PRO A 173 -23.44 4.90 -22.63
N PHE A 174 -22.25 4.46 -22.20
CA PHE A 174 -21.26 5.32 -21.62
C PHE A 174 -20.04 5.40 -22.55
N PRO A 175 -19.63 6.60 -23.01
CA PRO A 175 -18.54 6.75 -23.94
C PRO A 175 -17.19 6.51 -23.23
N LEU A 176 -16.58 5.38 -23.49
CA LEU A 176 -15.24 5.05 -22.98
C LEU A 176 -14.20 5.26 -24.09
N VAL A 177 -13.11 5.96 -23.75
CA VAL A 177 -11.92 6.04 -24.60
C VAL A 177 -11.10 4.78 -24.38
N GLN A 178 -11.23 3.79 -25.27
CA GLN A 178 -10.60 2.48 -25.15
C GLN A 178 -9.10 2.46 -25.50
N SER A 179 -8.65 3.39 -26.32
CA SER A 179 -7.25 3.43 -26.77
C SER A 179 -6.62 4.80 -26.50
N ILE A 180 -5.41 4.76 -25.96
CA ILE A 180 -4.57 5.95 -25.76
C ILE A 180 -3.75 6.13 -27.03
N PRO A 181 -3.82 7.29 -27.73
CA PRO A 181 -3.01 7.53 -28.91
C PRO A 181 -1.50 7.49 -28.59
N LYS A 182 -0.68 6.93 -29.48
CA LYS A 182 0.79 6.90 -29.30
C LYS A 182 1.41 8.30 -29.22
N THR A 183 0.74 9.30 -29.75
CA THR A 183 1.13 10.71 -29.68
C THR A 183 0.77 11.36 -28.34
N SER A 184 0.06 10.65 -27.45
CA SER A 184 -0.29 11.16 -26.12
C SER A 184 0.95 11.31 -25.25
N PRO A 185 1.06 12.39 -24.43
CA PRO A 185 2.13 12.55 -23.43
C PRO A 185 2.25 11.34 -22.48
N ALA A 186 1.17 10.58 -22.28
CA ALA A 186 1.16 9.37 -21.48
C ALA A 186 2.18 8.32 -21.97
N TYR A 187 2.41 8.22 -23.29
CA TYR A 187 3.44 7.32 -23.83
C TYR A 187 4.86 7.79 -23.49
N ALA A 188 5.15 9.08 -23.69
CA ALA A 188 6.46 9.64 -23.34
C ALA A 188 6.78 9.47 -21.85
N HIS A 189 5.80 9.67 -20.99
CA HIS A 189 5.96 9.44 -19.55
C HIS A 189 6.21 7.96 -19.23
N ALA A 190 5.49 7.04 -19.87
CA ALA A 190 5.65 5.61 -19.65
C ALA A 190 7.03 5.11 -20.13
N GLU A 191 7.51 5.59 -21.27
CA GLU A 191 8.83 5.25 -21.84
C GLU A 191 9.98 5.80 -20.99
N GLY A 192 9.74 6.86 -20.24
CA GLY A 192 10.71 7.48 -19.32
C GLY A 192 11.11 6.60 -18.14
N ILE A 193 10.37 5.52 -17.85
CA ILE A 193 10.69 4.58 -16.76
C ILE A 193 11.19 3.26 -17.36
N PRO A 194 12.49 2.94 -17.22
CA PRO A 194 13.04 1.69 -17.75
C PRO A 194 12.45 0.45 -17.06
N LYS A 195 12.36 -0.64 -17.81
CA LYS A 195 11.93 -1.93 -17.28
C LYS A 195 12.93 -2.47 -16.26
N GLY A 196 12.43 -2.98 -15.12
CA GLY A 196 13.26 -3.67 -14.13
C GLY A 196 14.11 -2.78 -13.23
N THR A 197 13.89 -1.45 -13.26
CA THR A 197 14.67 -0.51 -12.44
C THR A 197 13.98 -0.09 -11.16
N ALA A 198 12.65 -0.09 -11.12
CA ALA A 198 11.89 0.42 -9.98
C ALA A 198 11.76 -0.59 -8.83
N PHE A 199 11.97 -1.88 -9.08
CA PHE A 199 11.97 -2.91 -8.05
C PHE A 199 12.93 -4.05 -8.40
N GLN A 200 13.92 -4.31 -7.56
CA GLN A 200 14.93 -5.38 -7.74
C GLN A 200 14.94 -6.37 -6.55
N GLY A 201 13.90 -6.35 -5.72
CA GLY A 201 13.77 -7.26 -4.57
C GLY A 201 14.40 -6.77 -3.28
N LYS A 202 14.84 -5.52 -3.22
CA LYS A 202 15.43 -4.92 -2.03
C LYS A 202 14.59 -3.75 -1.52
N LYS A 203 14.81 -3.39 -0.26
CA LYS A 203 14.19 -2.24 0.37
C LYS A 203 14.78 -0.93 -0.18
N SER A 204 13.97 0.12 -0.25
CA SER A 204 14.35 1.49 -0.62
C SER A 204 14.74 1.74 -2.10
N GLU A 205 14.55 0.77 -2.98
CA GLU A 205 14.94 0.96 -4.39
C GLU A 205 14.02 1.91 -5.13
N PHE A 206 12.69 1.75 -4.98
CA PHE A 206 11.78 2.60 -5.74
C PHE A 206 11.77 4.06 -5.24
N ILE A 207 12.05 4.29 -3.96
CA ILE A 207 12.14 5.65 -3.40
C ILE A 207 13.26 6.46 -4.08
N SER A 208 14.36 5.83 -4.47
CA SER A 208 15.46 6.49 -5.17
C SER A 208 15.06 7.00 -6.56
N PHE A 209 14.08 6.37 -7.20
CA PHE A 209 13.55 6.78 -8.50
C PHE A 209 12.49 7.88 -8.42
N LEU A 210 11.97 8.18 -7.22
CA LEU A 210 10.96 9.20 -7.06
C LEU A 210 11.55 10.60 -7.19
N SER A 211 10.98 11.39 -8.09
CA SER A 211 11.20 12.83 -8.12
C SER A 211 10.70 13.49 -6.83
N ASN A 212 11.11 14.73 -6.55
CA ASN A 212 10.59 15.48 -5.40
C ASN A 212 9.06 15.67 -5.49
N SER A 213 8.52 15.82 -6.71
CA SER A 213 7.08 15.88 -6.94
C SER A 213 6.40 14.58 -6.59
N ASP A 214 6.96 13.44 -7.01
CA ASP A 214 6.42 12.12 -6.70
C ASP A 214 6.44 11.82 -5.20
N ARG A 215 7.51 12.19 -4.51
CA ARG A 215 7.60 12.06 -3.04
C ARG A 215 6.52 12.87 -2.34
N SER A 216 6.25 14.09 -2.80
CA SER A 216 5.16 14.92 -2.28
C SER A 216 3.80 14.28 -2.54
N ALA A 217 3.57 13.74 -3.75
CA ALA A 217 2.33 13.06 -4.09
C ALA A 217 2.10 11.83 -3.20
N LEU A 218 3.12 10.99 -3.02
CA LEU A 218 3.05 9.82 -2.14
C LEU A 218 2.82 10.20 -0.68
N ALA A 219 3.47 11.25 -0.18
CA ALA A 219 3.27 11.71 1.18
C ALA A 219 1.80 12.07 1.44
N GLU A 220 1.16 12.80 0.52
CA GLU A 220 -0.22 13.21 0.68
C GLU A 220 -1.22 12.08 0.41
N THR A 221 -1.02 11.30 -0.65
CA THR A 221 -1.98 10.26 -1.04
C THR A 221 -1.88 8.99 -0.19
N MET A 222 -0.68 8.55 0.15
CA MET A 222 -0.45 7.33 0.92
C MET A 222 -0.41 7.59 2.44
N HIS A 223 0.48 8.46 2.93
CA HIS A 223 0.65 8.62 4.39
C HIS A 223 -0.58 9.23 5.07
N VAL A 224 -1.21 10.23 4.47
CA VAL A 224 -2.45 10.81 5.01
C VAL A 224 -3.56 9.76 5.03
N THR A 225 -3.67 8.96 3.97
CA THR A 225 -4.68 7.90 3.91
C THR A 225 -4.40 6.80 4.93
N LEU A 226 -3.15 6.36 5.10
CA LEU A 226 -2.77 5.40 6.15
C LEU A 226 -3.11 5.92 7.55
N GLY A 227 -2.89 7.20 7.82
CA GLY A 227 -3.29 7.84 9.08
C GLY A 227 -4.80 7.72 9.33
N ARG A 228 -5.63 8.02 8.31
CA ARG A 228 -7.09 7.87 8.40
C ARG A 228 -7.51 6.41 8.58
N LEU A 229 -6.91 5.49 7.87
CA LEU A 229 -7.19 4.05 8.01
C LEU A 229 -6.84 3.52 9.41
N LYS A 230 -5.73 4.00 10.00
CA LYS A 230 -5.37 3.66 11.38
C LYS A 230 -6.47 4.04 12.37
N VAL A 231 -7.04 5.24 12.24
CA VAL A 231 -8.16 5.70 13.09
C VAL A 231 -9.39 4.80 12.88
N LYS A 232 -9.73 4.48 11.63
CA LYS A 232 -10.87 3.60 11.32
C LYS A 232 -10.69 2.18 11.88
N MET A 233 -9.48 1.62 11.83
CA MET A 233 -9.20 0.33 12.46
C MET A 233 -9.36 0.37 13.99
N GLN A 234 -9.00 1.48 14.64
CA GLN A 234 -9.25 1.66 16.08
C GLN A 234 -10.74 1.73 16.41
N GLU A 235 -11.56 2.35 15.55
CA GLU A 235 -13.02 2.35 15.69
C GLU A 235 -13.59 0.93 15.57
N ILE A 236 -13.11 0.14 14.59
CA ILE A 236 -13.50 -1.27 14.42
C ILE A 236 -13.11 -2.09 15.66
N ASP A 237 -11.90 -1.93 16.18
CA ASP A 237 -11.47 -2.63 17.40
C ASP A 237 -12.41 -2.34 18.58
N LYS A 238 -12.82 -1.07 18.76
CA LYS A 238 -13.80 -0.69 19.81
C LYS A 238 -15.16 -1.35 19.60
N MET A 239 -15.62 -1.44 18.35
CA MET A 239 -16.88 -2.10 18.04
C MET A 239 -16.81 -3.60 18.36
N ILE A 240 -15.73 -4.27 17.99
CA ILE A 240 -15.50 -5.69 18.29
C ILE A 240 -15.45 -5.91 19.81
N GLN A 241 -14.67 -5.09 20.53
CA GLN A 241 -14.59 -5.19 21.99
C GLN A 241 -15.97 -5.04 22.66
N LYS A 242 -16.76 -4.05 22.21
CA LYS A 242 -18.11 -3.83 22.71
C LYS A 242 -19.02 -5.06 22.46
N GLU A 243 -18.91 -5.69 21.30
CA GLU A 243 -19.75 -6.85 20.97
C GLU A 243 -19.31 -8.09 21.76
N LEU A 244 -18.02 -8.32 21.88
CA LEU A 244 -17.48 -9.40 22.71
C LEU A 244 -17.91 -9.23 24.18
N SER A 245 -17.85 -8.03 24.73
CA SER A 245 -18.28 -7.76 26.11
C SER A 245 -19.74 -8.13 26.35
N LYS A 246 -20.63 -7.85 25.40
CA LYS A 246 -22.05 -8.29 25.50
C LYS A 246 -22.19 -9.80 25.54
N GLN A 247 -21.45 -10.52 24.67
CA GLN A 247 -21.49 -11.98 24.61
C GLN A 247 -20.96 -12.62 25.91
N TYR A 248 -19.92 -12.04 26.50
CA TYR A 248 -19.39 -12.50 27.79
C TYR A 248 -20.39 -12.27 28.92
N THR A 249 -21.07 -11.14 28.97
CA THR A 249 -22.08 -10.83 30.00
C THR A 249 -23.28 -11.76 29.90
N LEU A 250 -23.66 -12.20 28.68
CA LEU A 250 -24.76 -13.16 28.47
C LEU A 250 -24.39 -14.62 28.84
N ARG A 251 -23.10 -14.93 29.02
CA ARG A 251 -22.63 -16.29 29.35
C ARG A 251 -22.36 -16.49 30.85
N ILE A 252 -22.46 -15.47 31.70
CA ILE A 252 -22.41 -15.63 33.16
C ILE A 252 -23.83 -16.00 33.61
N PRO A 253 -24.08 -17.23 34.00
CA PRO A 253 -25.40 -17.59 34.54
C PRO A 253 -25.60 -16.79 35.84
N GLU A 254 -26.78 -16.18 36.00
CA GLU A 254 -27.23 -15.44 37.21
C GLU A 254 -27.32 -16.30 38.48
N ASN A 255 -26.79 -17.52 38.48
CA ASN A 255 -26.93 -18.50 39.53
C ASN A 255 -25.77 -18.53 40.53
N LYS A 256 -25.26 -17.40 40.98
CA LYS A 256 -24.38 -17.32 42.18
C LYS A 256 -24.52 -16.02 43.00
N LEU A 257 -25.69 -15.47 43.04
CA LEU A 257 -25.99 -14.33 43.95
C LEU A 257 -27.31 -14.53 44.70
N SER A 258 -27.51 -15.71 45.27
CA SER A 258 -28.48 -15.92 46.33
C SER A 258 -27.91 -16.88 47.37
N ASP A 259 -27.89 -16.41 48.58
CA ASP A 259 -27.59 -17.10 49.81
C ASP A 259 -26.14 -17.05 50.31
N ASN A 260 -25.86 -15.98 51.04
CA ASN A 260 -25.25 -16.06 52.37
C ASN A 260 -25.45 -14.74 53.14
N SER A 261 -26.69 -14.52 53.57
CA SER A 261 -26.95 -13.72 54.78
C SER A 261 -27.43 -14.67 55.86
N SER A 262 -26.60 -14.95 56.79
CA SER A 262 -26.89 -15.06 58.22
C SER A 262 -26.01 -16.02 58.95
N LYS A 263 -25.47 -15.52 59.97
CA LYS A 263 -25.14 -16.02 61.31
C LYS A 263 -23.68 -16.16 61.68
N ASP A 264 -23.29 -15.18 62.45
CA ASP A 264 -22.70 -15.22 63.80
C ASP A 264 -21.89 -16.47 64.20
N GLY A 265 -20.71 -16.23 64.70
CA GLY A 265 -19.99 -17.18 65.53
C GLY A 265 -18.46 -17.06 65.49
N SER A 266 -17.89 -16.08 66.15
CA SER A 266 -16.49 -16.25 66.64
C SER A 266 -16.49 -17.31 67.75
N PRO A 267 -15.43 -18.12 67.99
CA PRO A 267 -14.22 -17.61 68.60
C PRO A 267 -12.88 -18.32 68.29
N GLN A 268 -11.82 -17.54 68.47
CA GLN A 268 -10.51 -17.86 69.07
C GLN A 268 -9.61 -19.01 68.58
N ARG A 269 -8.38 -18.56 68.24
CA ARG A 269 -7.04 -19.07 68.57
C ARG A 269 -6.66 -20.53 68.29
N SER A 270 -5.67 -20.67 67.46
CA SER A 270 -4.37 -21.21 67.93
C SER A 270 -3.28 -21.06 66.86
N ARG A 271 -2.12 -20.65 67.37
CA ARG A 271 -0.81 -20.56 66.67
C ARG A 271 -0.31 -21.94 66.34
N SER A 272 0.36 -22.09 65.18
CA SER A 272 1.62 -22.84 65.10
C SER A 272 2.36 -22.46 63.83
N SER A 273 3.52 -22.00 64.02
CA SER A 273 4.74 -21.83 63.26
C SER A 273 5.15 -23.04 62.44
N ALA A 274 5.66 -22.78 61.23
CA ALA A 274 6.88 -23.40 60.66
C ALA A 274 7.06 -22.85 59.22
N GLU A 275 7.99 -21.98 59.04
CA GLU A 275 9.30 -22.13 58.36
C GLU A 275 9.24 -22.17 56.84
N SER A 276 9.84 -21.11 56.28
CA SER A 276 10.35 -20.95 54.92
C SER A 276 11.55 -21.86 54.65
N PRO A 277 11.95 -22.06 53.39
CA PRO A 277 13.15 -21.27 53.02
C PRO A 277 13.10 -20.61 51.63
N GLU A 278 13.67 -19.45 51.66
CA GLU A 278 14.14 -18.66 50.52
C GLU A 278 15.13 -19.41 49.63
N LYS A 279 15.10 -19.12 48.35
CA LYS A 279 16.33 -18.98 47.57
C LYS A 279 16.18 -17.88 46.51
N ASN A 280 16.98 -16.88 46.75
CA ASN A 280 17.39 -15.78 45.88
C ASN A 280 17.88 -16.22 44.49
N LEU A 281 17.60 -15.45 43.47
CA LEU A 281 18.60 -15.04 42.48
C LEU A 281 18.31 -13.67 41.89
N HIS A 282 19.14 -12.77 42.23
CA HIS A 282 19.65 -11.51 41.74
C HIS A 282 18.99 -10.85 40.48
N THR A 283 18.44 -9.70 40.74
CA THR A 283 18.37 -8.46 40.00
C THR A 283 19.74 -7.89 39.67
N SER A 284 19.90 -7.29 38.51
CA SER A 284 20.78 -6.13 38.35
C SER A 284 20.16 -5.17 37.31
N GLU A 285 19.51 -4.18 37.85
CA GLU A 285 19.31 -2.86 37.23
C GLU A 285 20.67 -2.14 37.24
N ASN A 286 20.95 -1.43 36.17
CA ASN A 286 21.80 -0.24 36.24
C ASN A 286 21.31 0.78 35.18
N GLU A 287 20.59 1.74 35.68
CA GLU A 287 20.50 3.09 35.15
C GLU A 287 21.85 3.79 35.30
N THR A 288 22.29 4.54 34.33
CA THR A 288 23.04 5.77 34.53
C THR A 288 22.79 6.76 33.40
N GLU A 289 22.04 7.79 33.77
CA GLU A 289 22.13 9.12 33.19
C GLU A 289 23.53 9.69 33.36
N THR A 290 24.05 10.37 32.35
CA THR A 290 24.78 11.63 32.55
C THR A 290 24.72 12.47 31.28
N ALA A 291 24.14 13.65 31.45
CA ALA A 291 24.34 14.81 30.60
C ALA A 291 25.74 15.35 30.81
N ASP A 292 26.41 15.82 29.77
CA ASP A 292 27.03 17.16 29.83
C ASP A 292 27.45 17.68 28.45
N LYS A 293 27.38 19.01 28.38
CA LYS A 293 27.64 19.98 27.34
C LYS A 293 29.13 20.02 26.94
N THR A 294 29.44 20.45 25.73
CA THR A 294 30.15 21.68 25.36
C THR A 294 30.81 21.58 23.98
N LYS A 295 30.46 22.50 23.13
CA LYS A 295 31.23 23.58 22.46
C LYS A 295 32.33 23.22 21.47
N ASP A 296 32.07 23.78 20.28
CA ASP A 296 32.94 24.58 19.39
C ASP A 296 34.35 24.04 19.04
N THR A 297 34.59 23.84 17.77
CA THR A 297 35.56 24.65 17.04
C THR A 297 35.53 24.39 15.53
N GLU A 298 35.36 25.49 14.82
CA GLU A 298 35.73 25.68 13.41
C GLU A 298 37.21 25.34 13.17
N LYS A 299 37.51 24.79 12.01
CA LYS A 299 38.65 25.20 11.22
C LYS A 299 38.53 24.74 9.77
N GLU A 300 38.55 25.74 8.92
CA GLU A 300 38.90 25.71 7.51
C GLU A 300 40.26 25.00 7.30
N ASP A 301 40.38 24.33 6.15
CA ASP A 301 41.57 24.45 5.34
C ASP A 301 41.29 24.16 3.86
N LYS A 302 41.66 25.16 3.06
CA LYS A 302 41.77 25.20 1.59
C LYS A 302 43.03 24.44 1.15
N ALA A 303 42.96 23.81 -0.01
CA ALA A 303 43.95 23.86 -1.10
C ALA A 303 43.54 22.84 -2.18
N LYS A 304 43.21 23.27 -3.38
CA LYS A 304 44.04 23.42 -4.59
C LYS A 304 44.59 22.07 -5.10
N GLU A 305 44.52 21.64 -6.29
CA GLU A 305 44.63 22.24 -7.62
C GLU A 305 44.54 21.13 -8.69
N ASP A 306 43.95 21.48 -9.83
CA ASP A 306 44.34 21.11 -11.20
C ASP A 306 44.46 19.68 -11.71
N GLY A 307 43.71 19.45 -12.79
CA GLY A 307 43.87 18.33 -13.69
C GLY A 307 42.88 18.35 -14.87
N LYS A 308 42.98 19.40 -15.73
CA LYS A 308 42.39 19.39 -17.08
C LYS A 308 42.97 18.24 -17.89
N LEU A 309 42.14 17.40 -18.49
CA LEU A 309 42.49 16.70 -19.71
C LEU A 309 41.36 16.88 -20.75
N ASN A 310 41.71 17.75 -21.70
CA ASN A 310 41.06 17.85 -23.01
C ASN A 310 41.28 16.56 -23.79
N LEU A 311 40.24 16.03 -24.41
CA LEU A 311 40.36 15.26 -25.65
C LEU A 311 39.16 15.57 -26.55
N GLU A 312 39.48 16.32 -27.60
CA GLU A 312 38.62 16.61 -28.73
C GLU A 312 38.38 15.40 -29.63
N PRO A 313 37.39 15.45 -30.53
CA PRO A 313 36.84 14.33 -31.26
C PRO A 313 37.59 14.12 -32.62
N LYS A 314 37.81 12.88 -32.99
CA LYS A 314 38.17 12.50 -34.37
C LYS A 314 36.95 11.82 -35.00
N GLY A 315 36.30 12.42 -35.94
CA GLY A 315 36.50 12.41 -37.35
C GLY A 315 35.80 11.22 -38.05
N ARG A 316 34.69 11.58 -38.71
CA ARG A 316 33.96 10.89 -39.77
C ARG A 316 34.79 9.83 -40.56
N GLN A 317 34.11 8.74 -40.93
CA GLN A 317 34.11 8.21 -42.30
C GLN A 317 32.81 7.44 -42.56
N GLU A 318 32.03 7.93 -43.51
CA GLU A 318 31.04 7.16 -44.27
C GLU A 318 31.75 6.28 -45.28
N PRO A 319 31.14 5.22 -45.71
CA PRO A 319 31.20 4.88 -47.14
C PRO A 319 29.82 4.80 -47.77
N VAL A 320 29.86 5.36 -48.94
CA VAL A 320 28.90 5.44 -50.03
C VAL A 320 28.62 4.07 -50.61
N GLY A 321 27.36 3.86 -51.01
CA GLY A 321 27.03 3.22 -52.28
C GLY A 321 26.63 1.76 -52.25
N GLY A 322 25.49 1.50 -52.87
CA GLY A 322 25.14 0.20 -53.42
C GLY A 322 23.63 0.01 -53.58
N VAL A 323 23.16 0.41 -54.70
CA VAL A 323 21.85 0.29 -55.35
C VAL A 323 21.54 -1.19 -55.66
N ASP A 324 20.23 -1.44 -55.91
CA ASP A 324 19.52 -2.53 -56.60
C ASP A 324 19.04 -3.69 -55.71
N GLY A 325 17.75 -3.82 -55.65
CA GLY A 325 16.78 -4.40 -56.56
C GLY A 325 16.20 -5.71 -56.04
N PHE A 326 14.99 -5.70 -55.76
CA PHE A 326 13.80 -6.56 -55.87
C PHE A 326 12.83 -6.39 -54.72
#